data_e5c2892c1842fd6e13ae529a6434f6f1
#
_entry.id   e5c2892c1842fd6e13ae529a6434f6f1
#
_cell.length_a   1.000
_cell.length_b   1.000
_cell.length_c   1.000
_cell.angle_alpha   90.00
_cell.angle_beta   90.00
_cell.angle_gamma   90.00
#
_symmetry.space_group_name_H-M   'P 1'
#
loop_
_entity.id
_entity.type
_entity.pdbx_description
1 polymer ?
#
loop_
_entity_poly.entity_id
_entity_poly.type
_entity_poly.pdbx_seq_one_letter_code
_entity_poly.pdbx_strand_id
1 'polypeptide(L)'
;MKLKSLFLLILITILSCKTNDTFSLRKMNKKVRYQHIYENINSKNGAELGNFIYHIKESKINLKPYNQILIEKLENAKFPYDINILSQTLLENETNKSKIENILNSKINIWDKGNWSENFWVIIKKYNLNIEKPKYYELDSNSIKNYDVSEFIKTQINNDIIGENPLLMVDWNIINYEEGKLIETLNKLDIKQIDYTSKSKAVNLYGKRGIDGLLTVTTN
;
A
#
# COMPACT_ATOMS: atom_id res chain seq x y z
N MET A 1 -42.42 35.29 7.23
CA MET A 1 -42.36 34.47 6.00
C MET A 1 -40.97 34.38 5.35
N LYS A 2 -39.98 35.20 5.72
CA LYS A 2 -38.63 35.18 5.05
C LYS A 2 -37.66 34.09 5.56
N LEU A 3 -37.84 33.61 6.80
CA LEU A 3 -36.88 32.64 7.38
C LEU A 3 -37.06 31.21 6.83
N LYS A 4 -38.29 30.81 6.52
CA LYS A 4 -38.57 29.45 5.93
C LYS A 4 -38.06 29.32 4.49
N SER A 5 -38.02 30.40 3.73
CA SER A 5 -37.51 30.42 2.37
C SER A 5 -35.97 30.31 2.34
N LEU A 6 -35.27 30.91 3.33
CA LEU A 6 -33.82 30.81 3.45
C LEU A 6 -33.35 29.37 3.83
N PHE A 7 -34.12 28.72 4.73
CA PHE A 7 -33.83 27.33 5.13
C PHE A 7 -34.01 26.34 3.98
N LEU A 8 -35.04 26.57 3.13
CA LEU A 8 -35.25 25.72 1.93
C LEU A 8 -34.15 25.86 0.90
N LEU A 9 -33.61 27.11 0.72
CA LEU A 9 -32.49 27.35 -0.19
C LEU A 9 -31.19 26.69 0.29
N ILE A 10 -30.89 26.70 1.57
CA ILE A 10 -29.73 26.06 2.20
C ILE A 10 -29.86 24.52 2.09
N LEU A 11 -31.07 23.97 2.27
CA LEU A 11 -31.32 22.53 2.12
C LEU A 11 -31.09 22.04 0.68
N ILE A 12 -31.47 22.85 -0.31
CA ILE A 12 -31.29 22.52 -1.74
C ILE A 12 -29.80 22.57 -2.11
N THR A 13 -28.99 23.49 -1.56
CA THR A 13 -27.55 23.57 -1.81
C THR A 13 -26.79 22.41 -1.17
N ILE A 14 -27.22 21.90 -0.01
CA ILE A 14 -26.60 20.74 0.65
C ILE A 14 -26.94 19.42 -0.08
N LEU A 15 -28.12 19.31 -0.68
CA LEU A 15 -28.52 18.14 -1.48
C LEU A 15 -27.90 18.12 -2.88
N SER A 16 -27.41 19.26 -3.39
CA SER A 16 -26.79 19.38 -4.71
C SER A 16 -25.35 18.89 -4.76
N CYS A 17 -24.70 18.60 -3.63
CA CYS A 17 -23.28 18.20 -3.57
C CYS A 17 -23.01 16.70 -3.65
N LYS A 18 -23.98 15.88 -4.01
CA LYS A 18 -23.79 14.45 -4.35
C LYS A 18 -24.36 14.11 -5.73
N THR A 19 -24.00 14.88 -6.74
CA THR A 19 -24.26 14.47 -8.11
C THR A 19 -23.27 13.36 -8.45
N ASN A 20 -23.82 12.18 -8.74
CA ASN A 20 -23.11 10.99 -9.19
C ASN A 20 -22.11 11.31 -10.31
N ASP A 21 -20.82 11.43 -10.02
CA ASP A 21 -19.73 11.58 -10.99
C ASP A 21 -19.79 10.51 -12.11
N THR A 22 -20.28 9.31 -11.77
CA THR A 22 -20.47 8.20 -12.69
C THR A 22 -21.42 8.51 -13.85
N PHE A 23 -22.53 9.20 -13.57
CA PHE A 23 -23.52 9.53 -14.62
C PHE A 23 -23.01 10.65 -15.53
N SER A 24 -22.20 11.54 -15.02
CA SER A 24 -21.59 12.63 -15.80
C SER A 24 -20.55 12.11 -16.80
N LEU A 25 -19.69 11.17 -16.41
CA LEU A 25 -18.63 10.61 -17.27
C LEU A 25 -19.19 9.92 -18.53
N ARG A 26 -20.30 9.22 -18.44
CA ARG A 26 -20.92 8.55 -19.60
C ARG A 26 -21.48 9.53 -20.62
N LYS A 27 -21.96 10.69 -20.17
CA LYS A 27 -22.55 11.72 -21.02
C LYS A 27 -21.50 12.64 -21.69
N MET A 28 -20.27 12.63 -21.21
CA MET A 28 -19.20 13.46 -21.78
C MET A 28 -18.86 13.01 -23.18
N ASN A 29 -18.56 13.99 -24.05
CA ASN A 29 -17.92 13.73 -25.36
C ASN A 29 -16.65 12.89 -25.15
N LYS A 30 -16.35 11.97 -26.06
CA LYS A 30 -15.22 11.02 -25.94
C LYS A 30 -13.88 11.74 -25.70
N LYS A 31 -13.62 12.87 -26.39
CA LYS A 31 -12.37 13.64 -26.23
C LYS A 31 -12.30 14.33 -24.86
N VAL A 32 -13.40 14.95 -24.42
CA VAL A 32 -13.50 15.62 -23.11
C VAL A 32 -13.37 14.60 -21.99
N ARG A 33 -14.05 13.46 -22.10
CA ARG A 33 -13.97 12.36 -21.13
C ARG A 33 -12.55 11.81 -21.04
N TYR A 34 -11.86 11.61 -22.17
CA TYR A 34 -10.48 11.14 -22.17
C TYR A 34 -9.58 12.10 -21.39
N GLN A 35 -9.65 13.39 -21.68
CA GLN A 35 -8.86 14.40 -21.01
C GLN A 35 -9.17 14.47 -19.51
N HIS A 36 -10.45 14.47 -19.16
CA HIS A 36 -10.89 14.47 -17.75
C HIS A 36 -10.35 13.27 -16.96
N ILE A 37 -10.44 12.05 -17.52
CA ILE A 37 -9.92 10.85 -16.87
C ILE A 37 -8.40 10.92 -16.75
N TYR A 38 -7.70 11.34 -17.80
CA TYR A 38 -6.25 11.49 -17.79
C TYR A 38 -5.78 12.45 -16.70
N GLU A 39 -6.37 13.63 -16.60
CA GLU A 39 -6.03 14.64 -15.59
C GLU A 39 -6.29 14.16 -14.17
N ASN A 40 -7.42 13.49 -13.94
CA ASN A 40 -7.76 12.97 -12.61
C ASN A 40 -6.88 11.79 -12.20
N ILE A 41 -6.54 10.86 -13.09
CA ILE A 41 -5.55 9.81 -12.80
C ILE A 41 -4.22 10.46 -12.40
N ASN A 42 -3.78 11.47 -13.10
CA ASN A 42 -2.49 12.13 -12.86
C ASN A 42 -2.46 12.87 -11.50
N SER A 43 -3.51 13.62 -11.20
CA SER A 43 -3.55 14.50 -10.02
C SER A 43 -3.93 13.82 -8.71
N LYS A 44 -4.79 12.79 -8.73
CA LYS A 44 -5.32 12.11 -7.54
C LYS A 44 -4.34 11.06 -6.98
N ASN A 45 -4.37 10.86 -5.66
CA ASN A 45 -3.62 9.82 -4.95
C ASN A 45 -4.47 9.22 -3.83
N GLY A 46 -4.05 8.09 -3.26
CA GLY A 46 -4.69 7.45 -2.13
C GLY A 46 -6.16 7.15 -2.39
N ALA A 47 -7.00 7.39 -1.38
CA ALA A 47 -8.43 7.11 -1.44
C ALA A 47 -9.15 7.85 -2.59
N GLU A 48 -8.71 9.06 -2.94
CA GLU A 48 -9.31 9.80 -4.05
C GLU A 48 -9.07 9.12 -5.40
N LEU A 49 -7.85 8.61 -5.63
CA LEU A 49 -7.52 7.84 -6.82
C LEU A 49 -8.32 6.54 -6.87
N GLY A 50 -8.36 5.81 -5.76
CA GLY A 50 -9.11 4.56 -5.66
C GLY A 50 -10.60 4.74 -5.95
N ASN A 51 -11.23 5.74 -5.32
CA ASN A 51 -12.62 6.08 -5.56
C ASN A 51 -12.88 6.48 -7.01
N PHE A 52 -11.99 7.26 -7.60
CA PHE A 52 -12.12 7.69 -8.99
C PHE A 52 -12.04 6.51 -9.96
N ILE A 53 -11.05 5.62 -9.79
CA ILE A 53 -10.93 4.38 -10.58
C ILE A 53 -12.16 3.49 -10.41
N TYR A 54 -12.66 3.34 -9.18
CA TYR A 54 -13.88 2.60 -8.90
C TYR A 54 -15.08 3.17 -9.68
N HIS A 55 -15.29 4.48 -9.65
CA HIS A 55 -16.37 5.14 -10.39
C HIS A 55 -16.25 4.99 -11.91
N ILE A 56 -15.03 4.98 -12.46
CA ILE A 56 -14.82 4.69 -13.88
C ILE A 56 -15.27 3.27 -14.21
N LYS A 57 -14.89 2.28 -13.39
CA LYS A 57 -15.27 0.86 -13.54
C LYS A 57 -16.79 0.69 -13.43
N GLU A 58 -17.45 1.28 -12.42
CA GLU A 58 -18.90 1.30 -12.27
C GLU A 58 -19.60 1.93 -13.48
N SER A 59 -18.97 2.93 -14.08
CA SER A 59 -19.44 3.55 -15.31
C SER A 59 -19.23 2.66 -16.55
N LYS A 60 -18.62 1.46 -16.40
CA LYS A 60 -18.26 0.54 -17.50
C LYS A 60 -17.42 1.21 -18.59
N ILE A 61 -16.59 2.17 -18.20
CA ILE A 61 -15.67 2.85 -19.11
C ILE A 61 -14.37 2.03 -19.17
N ASN A 62 -13.94 1.72 -20.39
CA ASN A 62 -12.70 0.97 -20.62
C ASN A 62 -11.48 1.81 -20.22
N LEU A 63 -10.65 1.28 -19.32
CA LEU A 63 -9.42 1.91 -18.84
C LEU A 63 -8.17 1.56 -19.68
N LYS A 64 -8.24 0.59 -20.61
CA LYS A 64 -7.09 0.22 -21.47
C LYS A 64 -6.46 1.43 -22.19
N PRO A 65 -7.21 2.42 -22.71
CA PRO A 65 -6.59 3.61 -23.34
C PRO A 65 -5.73 4.47 -22.41
N TYR A 66 -5.84 4.27 -21.10
CA TYR A 66 -5.11 5.01 -20.06
C TYR A 66 -3.95 4.23 -19.47
N ASN A 67 -3.63 3.03 -19.99
CA ASN A 67 -2.62 2.15 -19.44
C ASN A 67 -1.25 2.85 -19.30
N GLN A 68 -0.89 3.71 -20.24
CA GLN A 68 0.40 4.41 -20.18
C GLN A 68 0.50 5.31 -18.93
N ILE A 69 -0.50 6.16 -18.69
CA ILE A 69 -0.49 7.04 -17.51
C ILE A 69 -0.64 6.26 -16.19
N LEU A 70 -1.40 5.15 -16.19
CA LEU A 70 -1.51 4.27 -15.03
C LEU A 70 -0.16 3.63 -14.68
N ILE A 71 0.63 3.23 -15.69
CA ILE A 71 1.98 2.70 -15.52
C ILE A 71 2.91 3.78 -14.95
N GLU A 72 2.94 4.96 -15.56
CA GLU A 72 3.78 6.08 -15.10
C GLU A 72 3.45 6.44 -13.65
N LYS A 73 2.18 6.43 -13.29
CA LYS A 73 1.74 6.66 -11.93
C LYS A 73 2.16 5.53 -10.98
N LEU A 74 2.10 4.27 -11.41
CA LEU A 74 2.56 3.12 -10.63
C LEU A 74 4.08 3.19 -10.39
N GLU A 75 4.87 3.57 -11.42
CA GLU A 75 6.30 3.77 -11.30
C GLU A 75 6.65 4.84 -10.24
N ASN A 76 5.83 5.88 -10.11
CA ASN A 76 6.03 6.98 -9.16
C ASN A 76 5.30 6.79 -7.82
N ALA A 77 4.49 5.75 -7.66
CA ALA A 77 3.74 5.51 -6.43
C ALA A 77 4.65 5.22 -5.23
N LYS A 78 4.38 5.88 -4.11
CA LYS A 78 5.16 5.82 -2.85
C LYS A 78 4.41 5.14 -1.71
N PHE A 79 3.13 4.84 -1.89
CA PHE A 79 2.28 4.27 -0.85
C PHE A 79 1.70 2.93 -1.31
N PRO A 80 1.61 1.93 -0.42
CA PRO A 80 1.08 0.61 -0.75
C PRO A 80 -0.31 0.65 -1.38
N TYR A 81 -1.19 1.55 -0.91
CA TYR A 81 -2.54 1.70 -1.45
C TYR A 81 -2.53 2.02 -2.95
N ASP A 82 -1.74 3.03 -3.36
CA ASP A 82 -1.66 3.44 -4.77
C ASP A 82 -1.06 2.33 -5.63
N ILE A 83 0.01 1.68 -5.13
CA ILE A 83 0.64 0.54 -5.82
C ILE A 83 -0.40 -0.58 -6.03
N ASN A 84 -1.20 -0.89 -5.02
CA ASN A 84 -2.21 -1.94 -5.05
C ASN A 84 -3.28 -1.66 -6.11
N ILE A 85 -3.96 -0.50 -6.02
CA ILE A 85 -5.08 -0.17 -6.91
C ILE A 85 -4.64 -0.02 -8.37
N LEU A 86 -3.45 0.54 -8.60
CA LEU A 86 -2.89 0.71 -9.95
C LEU A 86 -2.47 -0.63 -10.55
N SER A 87 -1.78 -1.48 -9.77
CA SER A 87 -1.37 -2.82 -10.23
C SER A 87 -2.57 -3.68 -10.59
N GLN A 88 -3.58 -3.74 -9.72
CA GLN A 88 -4.80 -4.49 -10.01
C GLN A 88 -5.50 -3.98 -11.26
N THR A 89 -5.64 -2.66 -11.41
CA THR A 89 -6.28 -2.05 -12.58
C THR A 89 -5.54 -2.39 -13.87
N LEU A 90 -4.21 -2.33 -13.86
CA LEU A 90 -3.38 -2.66 -15.02
C LEU A 90 -3.44 -4.16 -15.36
N LEU A 91 -3.43 -5.05 -14.36
CA LEU A 91 -3.56 -6.49 -14.54
C LEU A 91 -4.93 -6.87 -15.10
N GLU A 92 -6.01 -6.26 -14.61
CA GLU A 92 -7.36 -6.43 -15.15
C GLU A 92 -7.48 -5.91 -16.59
N ASN A 93 -6.70 -4.90 -16.96
CA ASN A 93 -6.63 -4.39 -18.33
C ASN A 93 -5.77 -5.27 -19.26
N GLU A 94 -5.23 -6.39 -18.79
CA GLU A 94 -4.33 -7.27 -19.55
C GLU A 94 -3.11 -6.51 -20.10
N THR A 95 -2.57 -5.60 -19.29
CA THR A 95 -1.36 -4.84 -19.64
C THR A 95 -0.13 -5.74 -19.58
N ASN A 96 0.99 -5.27 -20.15
CA ASN A 96 2.27 -5.97 -20.13
C ASN A 96 2.65 -6.40 -18.70
N LYS A 97 2.43 -7.69 -18.42
CA LYS A 97 2.62 -8.32 -17.11
C LYS A 97 4.06 -8.16 -16.62
N SER A 98 5.05 -8.39 -17.48
CA SER A 98 6.47 -8.28 -17.11
C SER A 98 6.85 -6.86 -16.66
N LYS A 99 6.22 -5.82 -17.22
CA LYS A 99 6.46 -4.45 -16.76
C LYS A 99 5.93 -4.23 -15.35
N ILE A 100 4.75 -4.76 -15.05
CA ILE A 100 4.16 -4.68 -13.70
C ILE A 100 5.02 -5.47 -12.69
N GLU A 101 5.49 -6.67 -13.05
CA GLU A 101 6.40 -7.48 -12.24
C GLU A 101 7.67 -6.71 -11.88
N ASN A 102 8.32 -6.07 -12.85
CA ASN A 102 9.52 -5.28 -12.62
C ASN A 102 9.27 -4.10 -11.66
N ILE A 103 8.13 -3.39 -11.81
CA ILE A 103 7.78 -2.29 -10.92
C ILE A 103 7.48 -2.82 -9.51
N LEU A 104 6.74 -3.91 -9.37
CA LEU A 104 6.44 -4.50 -8.06
C LEU A 104 7.71 -5.01 -7.37
N ASN A 105 8.61 -5.69 -8.09
CA ASN A 105 9.92 -6.10 -7.57
C ASN A 105 10.72 -4.91 -7.02
N SER A 106 10.80 -3.82 -7.78
CA SER A 106 11.54 -2.62 -7.36
C SER A 106 10.92 -1.92 -6.13
N LYS A 107 9.67 -2.21 -5.81
CA LYS A 107 8.89 -1.58 -4.71
C LYS A 107 8.56 -2.53 -3.57
N ILE A 108 9.17 -3.72 -3.52
CA ILE A 108 8.86 -4.73 -2.51
C ILE A 108 8.99 -4.18 -1.08
N ASN A 109 10.01 -3.36 -0.81
CA ASN A 109 10.21 -2.72 0.49
C ASN A 109 9.12 -1.72 0.88
N ILE A 110 8.25 -1.31 -0.05
CA ILE A 110 7.13 -0.41 0.21
C ILE A 110 5.86 -1.22 0.50
N TRP A 111 5.53 -2.19 -0.36
CA TRP A 111 4.25 -2.89 -0.28
C TRP A 111 4.30 -4.17 0.57
N ASP A 112 5.48 -4.78 0.75
CA ASP A 112 5.62 -6.01 1.54
C ASP A 112 5.75 -5.72 3.05
N LYS A 113 4.82 -4.90 3.58
CA LYS A 113 4.77 -4.44 4.97
C LYS A 113 3.37 -4.44 5.51
N GLY A 114 3.25 -4.73 6.82
CA GLY A 114 1.98 -4.75 7.54
C GLY A 114 0.90 -5.53 6.81
N ASN A 115 -0.34 -5.10 6.94
CA ASN A 115 -1.50 -5.73 6.31
C ASN A 115 -1.49 -5.68 4.76
N TRP A 116 -0.64 -4.85 4.16
CA TRP A 116 -0.53 -4.79 2.70
C TRP A 116 0.17 -6.01 2.13
N SER A 117 1.11 -6.58 2.85
CA SER A 117 1.85 -7.75 2.42
C SER A 117 0.94 -8.90 1.96
N GLU A 118 0.00 -9.32 2.81
CA GLU A 118 -0.94 -10.39 2.46
C GLU A 118 -1.73 -10.07 1.19
N ASN A 119 -2.25 -8.84 1.10
CA ASN A 119 -3.02 -8.40 -0.06
C ASN A 119 -2.21 -8.50 -1.37
N PHE A 120 -0.94 -8.12 -1.34
CA PHE A 120 -0.07 -8.20 -2.52
C PHE A 120 0.28 -9.64 -2.88
N TRP A 121 0.61 -10.50 -1.91
CA TRP A 121 0.91 -11.91 -2.19
C TRP A 121 -0.31 -12.66 -2.75
N VAL A 122 -1.53 -12.31 -2.34
CA VAL A 122 -2.77 -12.82 -2.95
C VAL A 122 -2.88 -12.39 -4.43
N ILE A 123 -2.60 -11.13 -4.75
CA ILE A 123 -2.60 -10.62 -6.14
C ILE A 123 -1.52 -11.31 -6.97
N ILE A 124 -0.30 -11.42 -6.44
CA ILE A 124 0.84 -12.08 -7.09
C ILE A 124 0.48 -13.51 -7.46
N LYS A 125 -0.11 -14.26 -6.52
CA LYS A 125 -0.59 -15.62 -6.76
C LYS A 125 -1.72 -15.66 -7.78
N LYS A 126 -2.75 -14.81 -7.65
CA LYS A 126 -3.91 -14.75 -8.55
C LYS A 126 -3.51 -14.54 -10.01
N TYR A 127 -2.56 -13.65 -10.26
CA TYR A 127 -2.10 -13.31 -11.61
C TYR A 127 -0.82 -14.06 -12.02
N ASN A 128 -0.34 -14.98 -11.17
CA ASN A 128 0.90 -15.74 -11.38
C ASN A 128 2.07 -14.82 -11.75
N LEU A 129 2.32 -13.78 -10.92
CA LEU A 129 3.39 -12.82 -11.16
C LEU A 129 4.74 -13.39 -10.69
N ASN A 130 5.79 -13.13 -11.48
CA ASN A 130 7.15 -13.50 -11.12
C ASN A 130 7.78 -12.41 -10.24
N ILE A 131 7.53 -12.50 -8.92
CA ILE A 131 8.08 -11.58 -7.92
C ILE A 131 9.16 -12.30 -7.13
N GLU A 132 10.35 -11.68 -7.03
CA GLU A 132 11.46 -12.20 -6.25
C GLU A 132 11.18 -12.00 -4.76
N LYS A 133 10.91 -13.12 -4.08
CA LYS A 133 10.60 -13.14 -2.65
C LYS A 133 11.88 -12.95 -1.83
N PRO A 134 11.87 -12.12 -0.76
CA PRO A 134 12.96 -12.07 0.21
C PRO A 134 13.28 -13.45 0.80
N LYS A 135 14.57 -13.71 1.09
CA LYS A 135 15.02 -15.02 1.58
C LYS A 135 14.66 -15.32 3.04
N TYR A 136 14.33 -14.30 3.79
CA TYR A 136 14.06 -14.40 5.24
C TYR A 136 12.64 -14.83 5.60
N TYR A 137 11.81 -15.26 4.64
CA TYR A 137 10.55 -15.94 4.91
C TYR A 137 10.15 -16.88 3.77
N GLU A 138 9.30 -17.85 4.10
CA GLU A 138 8.56 -18.66 3.16
C GLU A 138 7.07 -18.32 3.18
N LEU A 139 6.37 -18.58 2.08
CA LEU A 139 4.92 -18.41 1.99
C LEU A 139 4.27 -19.79 2.00
N ASP A 140 3.29 -19.99 2.85
CA ASP A 140 2.44 -21.18 2.82
C ASP A 140 1.43 -21.16 1.65
N SER A 141 0.57 -22.18 1.60
CA SER A 141 -0.48 -22.28 0.58
C SER A 141 -1.48 -21.13 0.59
N ASN A 142 -1.62 -20.43 1.71
CA ASN A 142 -2.53 -19.28 1.91
C ASN A 142 -1.83 -17.94 1.77
N SER A 143 -0.55 -17.92 1.38
CA SER A 143 0.30 -16.73 1.30
C SER A 143 0.62 -16.11 2.67
N ILE A 144 0.57 -16.91 3.74
CA ILE A 144 0.99 -16.53 5.08
C ILE A 144 2.51 -16.72 5.18
N LYS A 145 3.19 -15.77 5.81
CA LYS A 145 4.65 -15.79 5.97
C LYS A 145 5.08 -16.65 7.15
N ASN A 146 6.07 -17.51 6.90
CA ASN A 146 6.84 -18.19 7.93
C ASN A 146 8.24 -17.59 7.96
N TYR A 147 8.58 -16.85 9.01
CA TYR A 147 9.83 -16.10 9.09
C TYR A 147 11.00 -16.97 9.58
N ASP A 148 12.13 -16.89 8.87
CA ASP A 148 13.44 -17.11 9.46
C ASP A 148 13.89 -15.81 10.14
N VAL A 149 13.62 -15.74 11.46
CA VAL A 149 13.92 -14.57 12.28
C VAL A 149 15.41 -14.23 12.26
N SER A 150 16.28 -15.24 12.27
CA SER A 150 17.73 -15.03 12.26
C SER A 150 18.19 -14.40 10.95
N GLU A 151 17.70 -14.92 9.83
CA GLU A 151 18.03 -14.41 8.51
C GLU A 151 17.42 -13.01 8.29
N PHE A 152 16.21 -12.76 8.80
CA PHE A 152 15.60 -11.42 8.79
C PHE A 152 16.50 -10.40 9.49
N ILE A 153 16.84 -10.66 10.76
CA ILE A 153 17.64 -9.74 11.58
C ILE A 153 19.03 -9.51 10.94
N LYS A 154 19.72 -10.57 10.54
CA LYS A 154 21.03 -10.46 9.84
C LYS A 154 20.93 -9.60 8.59
N THR A 155 19.91 -9.81 7.78
CA THR A 155 19.70 -9.05 6.55
C THR A 155 19.54 -7.56 6.84
N GLN A 156 18.74 -7.19 7.87
CA GLN A 156 18.54 -5.78 8.19
C GLN A 156 19.78 -5.12 8.82
N ILE A 157 20.56 -5.85 9.61
CA ILE A 157 21.83 -5.37 10.17
C ILE A 157 22.87 -5.19 9.05
N ASN A 158 23.04 -6.18 8.17
CA ASN A 158 23.98 -6.12 7.05
C ASN A 158 23.70 -4.97 6.08
N ASN A 159 22.43 -4.61 5.93
CA ASN A 159 22.01 -3.46 5.11
C ASN A 159 22.05 -2.13 5.87
N ASP A 160 22.59 -2.10 7.09
CA ASP A 160 22.71 -0.91 7.97
C ASP A 160 21.34 -0.23 8.27
N ILE A 161 20.25 -0.99 8.22
CA ILE A 161 18.89 -0.48 8.46
C ILE A 161 18.59 -0.42 9.96
N ILE A 162 18.97 -1.48 10.70
CA ILE A 162 18.89 -1.56 12.15
C ILE A 162 20.27 -1.87 12.75
N GLY A 163 20.45 -1.63 14.04
CA GLY A 163 21.63 -2.07 14.82
C GLY A 163 21.36 -3.43 15.49
N GLU A 164 22.28 -3.80 16.38
CA GLU A 164 22.23 -5.10 17.08
C GLU A 164 21.13 -5.15 18.14
N ASN A 165 20.77 -4.00 18.74
CA ASN A 165 19.80 -3.91 19.83
C ASN A 165 18.67 -2.92 19.51
N PRO A 166 17.88 -3.14 18.43
CA PRO A 166 16.78 -2.25 18.06
C PRO A 166 15.69 -2.24 19.13
N LEU A 167 14.99 -1.13 19.25
CA LEU A 167 13.76 -1.08 20.05
C LEU A 167 12.77 -2.12 19.50
N LEU A 168 12.17 -2.92 20.40
CA LEU A 168 11.21 -3.95 20.02
C LEU A 168 9.79 -3.51 20.43
N MET A 169 8.87 -3.52 19.48
CA MET A 169 7.44 -3.31 19.69
C MET A 169 6.68 -4.56 19.23
N VAL A 170 5.90 -5.16 20.10
CA VAL A 170 5.06 -6.32 19.81
C VAL A 170 3.62 -5.92 20.08
N ASP A 171 2.75 -6.04 19.08
CA ASP A 171 1.33 -5.68 19.14
C ASP A 171 1.11 -4.30 19.81
N TRP A 172 1.86 -3.30 19.33
CA TRP A 172 1.86 -1.91 19.79
C TRP A 172 2.42 -1.67 21.19
N ASN A 173 2.96 -2.70 21.88
CA ASN A 173 3.59 -2.59 23.18
C ASN A 173 5.11 -2.66 23.05
N ILE A 174 5.82 -1.75 23.70
CA ILE A 174 7.28 -1.81 23.76
C ILE A 174 7.68 -2.93 24.75
N ILE A 175 8.45 -3.87 24.25
CA ILE A 175 8.95 -5.01 25.00
C ILE A 175 10.44 -4.79 25.29
N ASN A 176 10.80 -4.93 26.55
CA ASN A 176 12.22 -4.96 26.95
C ASN A 176 12.74 -6.40 26.82
N TYR A 177 13.91 -6.54 26.26
CA TYR A 177 14.64 -7.80 26.16
C TYR A 177 16.11 -7.58 26.60
N GLU A 178 16.80 -8.65 26.94
CA GLU A 178 18.21 -8.60 27.28
C GLU A 178 19.07 -8.38 26.04
N GLU A 179 20.15 -7.61 26.17
CA GLU A 179 21.09 -7.37 25.10
C GLU A 179 21.63 -8.68 24.50
N GLY A 180 21.66 -8.80 23.19
CA GLY A 180 22.02 -10.02 22.48
C GLY A 180 20.97 -11.13 22.47
N LYS A 181 19.78 -10.95 23.11
CA LYS A 181 18.70 -11.95 23.18
C LYS A 181 17.52 -11.66 22.25
N LEU A 182 17.66 -10.73 21.30
CA LEU A 182 16.60 -10.34 20.37
C LEU A 182 16.03 -11.54 19.61
N ILE A 183 16.88 -12.34 18.95
CA ILE A 183 16.45 -13.49 18.15
C ILE A 183 15.75 -14.54 19.03
N GLU A 184 16.29 -14.83 20.23
CA GLU A 184 15.66 -15.74 21.17
C GLU A 184 14.29 -15.25 21.63
N THR A 185 14.13 -13.94 21.84
CA THR A 185 12.87 -13.31 22.22
C THR A 185 11.85 -13.41 21.08
N LEU A 186 12.25 -13.11 19.86
CA LEU A 186 11.37 -13.18 18.69
C LEU A 186 10.96 -14.61 18.35
N ASN A 187 11.83 -15.60 18.51
CA ASN A 187 11.53 -17.02 18.25
C ASN A 187 10.48 -17.61 19.21
N LYS A 188 10.14 -16.93 20.30
CA LYS A 188 9.07 -17.34 21.23
C LYS A 188 7.70 -16.82 20.80
N LEU A 189 7.62 -15.97 19.78
CA LEU A 189 6.40 -15.33 19.31
C LEU A 189 5.83 -16.08 18.11
N ASP A 190 4.52 -16.16 18.04
CA ASP A 190 3.80 -16.61 16.84
C ASP A 190 3.66 -15.42 15.88
N ILE A 191 4.69 -15.23 15.05
CA ILE A 191 4.87 -14.02 14.26
C ILE A 191 4.06 -14.07 12.96
N LYS A 192 3.11 -13.16 12.84
CA LYS A 192 2.39 -12.87 11.60
C LYS A 192 3.17 -11.96 10.67
N GLN A 193 3.76 -10.88 11.19
CA GLN A 193 4.48 -9.88 10.41
C GLN A 193 5.59 -9.24 11.23
N ILE A 194 6.76 -9.06 10.60
CA ILE A 194 7.85 -8.23 11.14
C ILE A 194 8.08 -7.07 10.20
N ASP A 195 8.01 -5.87 10.73
CA ASP A 195 8.37 -4.63 10.05
C ASP A 195 9.53 -3.94 10.77
N TYR A 196 10.19 -3.03 10.08
CA TYR A 196 11.27 -2.23 10.66
C TYR A 196 11.11 -0.75 10.39
N THR A 197 11.65 0.05 11.30
CA THR A 197 11.89 1.48 11.11
C THR A 197 13.39 1.72 11.22
N SER A 198 13.97 2.34 10.20
CA SER A 198 15.42 2.58 10.15
C SER A 198 15.90 3.43 11.33
N LYS A 199 17.22 3.31 11.66
CA LYS A 199 17.88 4.05 12.74
C LYS A 199 17.53 5.54 12.73
N SER A 200 17.68 6.22 11.59
CA SER A 200 17.40 7.66 11.49
C SER A 200 15.96 8.03 11.79
N LYS A 201 14.99 7.23 11.31
CA LYS A 201 13.57 7.45 11.57
C LYS A 201 13.19 7.11 13.01
N ALA A 202 13.74 6.03 13.55
CA ALA A 202 13.48 5.61 14.92
C ALA A 202 14.00 6.61 15.95
N VAL A 203 15.19 7.20 15.71
CA VAL A 203 15.71 8.29 16.55
C VAL A 203 14.78 9.51 16.54
N ASN A 204 14.21 9.87 15.41
CA ASN A 204 13.25 10.98 15.33
C ASN A 204 11.98 10.73 16.14
N LEU A 205 11.56 9.47 16.28
CA LEU A 205 10.32 9.09 16.99
C LEU A 205 10.56 8.81 18.48
N TYR A 206 11.70 8.19 18.82
CA TYR A 206 11.97 7.64 20.16
C TYR A 206 13.25 8.16 20.81
N GLY A 207 13.91 9.14 20.17
CA GLY A 207 15.16 9.72 20.68
C GLY A 207 16.27 8.66 20.77
N LYS A 208 17.08 8.73 21.83
CA LYS A 208 18.20 7.79 22.06
C LYS A 208 17.78 6.31 22.09
N ARG A 209 16.54 5.99 22.47
CA ARG A 209 16.05 4.62 22.49
C ARG A 209 15.93 4.00 21.10
N GLY A 210 15.79 4.81 20.06
CA GLY A 210 15.70 4.39 18.66
C GLY A 210 17.05 4.35 17.91
N ILE A 211 18.20 4.43 18.61
CA ILE A 211 19.53 4.56 17.96
C ILE A 211 19.84 3.36 17.04
N ASP A 212 19.40 2.16 17.43
CA ASP A 212 19.55 0.93 16.66
C ASP A 212 18.32 0.62 15.77
N GLY A 213 17.41 1.58 15.61
CA GLY A 213 16.18 1.35 14.86
C GLY A 213 15.04 0.81 15.72
N LEU A 214 13.96 0.41 15.06
CA LEU A 214 12.78 -0.18 15.69
C LEU A 214 12.34 -1.40 14.88
N LEU A 215 12.04 -2.49 15.57
CA LEU A 215 11.30 -3.62 15.04
C LEU A 215 9.86 -3.56 15.54
N THR A 216 8.92 -3.70 14.62
CA THR A 216 7.49 -3.83 14.94
C THR A 216 7.02 -5.22 14.54
N VAL A 217 6.55 -5.99 15.51
CA VAL A 217 6.06 -7.34 15.32
C VAL A 217 4.56 -7.36 15.56
N THR A 218 3.84 -8.00 14.66
CA THR A 218 2.44 -8.36 14.84
C THR A 218 2.35 -9.86 14.99
N THR A 219 1.66 -10.34 16.02
CA THR A 219 1.41 -11.77 16.24
C THR A 219 0.05 -12.21 15.66
N ASN A 220 -0.15 -13.55 15.52
CA ASN A 220 -1.42 -14.13 15.05
C ASN A 220 -2.54 -14.03 16.07
#